data_70a03cf10cf901efd5414c52d2c9a4de
#
_entry.id   70a03cf10cf901efd5414c52d2c9a4de
#
_cell.length_a   1.000
_cell.length_b   1.000
_cell.length_c   1.000
_cell.angle_alpha   90.00
_cell.angle_beta   90.00
_cell.angle_gamma   90.00
#
_symmetry.space_group_name_H-M   'P 1'
#
loop_
_entity.id
_entity.type
_entity.pdbx_description
1 polymer ?
#
loop_
_entity_poly.entity_id
_entity_poly.type
_entity_poly.pdbx_seq_one_letter_code
_entity_poly.pdbx_strand_id
1 'polypeptide(L)'
;MQKKRTAQKAQNKPFQDLIQARKDFKQELSSKSEKSFNWLNENSRKFLAAGYLGEGVSAEERIANIGQRAEEILQMPGFADKFYYYMSQGYYSLASPVWSNFGKERGLPISCFGSHIDDDIGNILYTQSEVGMMSKLGGGTSGYFGKIRGRGAAIKNNGEASGAVHIMRLFESMVDVVSQGSVRRGRFSPYLPIDHPDAMEFLEIGSEGNPIQELTHGVTVTDDWMQSMIDGDPEKRTLWAKVL
;
A
#
# COMPACT_ATOMS: atom_id res chain seq x y z
N MET A 1 22.67 -10.92 -29.84
CA MET A 1 21.95 -9.77 -29.26
C MET A 1 20.59 -9.47 -29.90
N GLN A 2 20.34 -9.69 -31.18
CA GLN A 2 19.04 -9.43 -31.84
C GLN A 2 17.89 -10.35 -31.39
N LYS A 3 18.15 -11.65 -31.09
CA LYS A 3 17.09 -12.60 -30.68
C LYS A 3 16.45 -12.29 -29.31
N LYS A 4 17.20 -11.69 -28.34
CA LYS A 4 16.66 -11.31 -27.04
C LYS A 4 15.73 -10.08 -27.12
N ARG A 5 16.00 -9.13 -28.04
CA ARG A 5 15.14 -7.96 -28.27
C ARG A 5 13.80 -8.31 -28.91
N THR A 6 13.75 -9.33 -29.75
CA THR A 6 12.51 -9.78 -30.42
C THR A 6 11.58 -10.50 -29.47
N ALA A 7 12.11 -11.32 -28.55
CA ALA A 7 11.33 -12.03 -27.54
C ALA A 7 10.70 -11.04 -26.51
N GLN A 8 11.44 -10.02 -26.09
CA GLN A 8 10.96 -9.00 -25.18
C GLN A 8 9.87 -8.10 -25.79
N LYS A 9 9.94 -7.82 -27.11
CA LYS A 9 8.87 -7.13 -27.84
C LYS A 9 7.61 -7.97 -27.98
N ALA A 10 7.72 -9.28 -28.13
CA ALA A 10 6.56 -10.19 -28.24
C ALA A 10 5.83 -10.36 -26.89
N GLN A 11 6.56 -10.37 -25.77
CA GLN A 11 5.96 -10.45 -24.42
C GLN A 11 5.20 -9.20 -23.98
N ASN A 12 5.54 -8.02 -24.51
CA ASN A 12 4.86 -6.76 -24.17
C ASN A 12 3.66 -6.42 -25.08
N LYS A 13 3.44 -7.19 -26.17
CA LYS A 13 2.35 -6.92 -27.11
C LYS A 13 0.97 -6.99 -26.46
N PRO A 14 0.62 -8.03 -25.66
CA PRO A 14 -0.69 -8.08 -25.01
C PRO A 14 -0.94 -6.91 -24.06
N PHE A 15 0.09 -6.43 -23.39
CA PHE A 15 -0.03 -5.29 -22.47
C PHE A 15 -0.22 -3.96 -23.22
N GLN A 16 0.47 -3.78 -24.34
CA GLN A 16 0.31 -2.60 -25.20
C GLN A 16 -1.07 -2.59 -25.87
N ASP A 17 -1.55 -3.75 -26.31
CA ASP A 17 -2.88 -3.91 -26.88
C ASP A 17 -3.97 -3.58 -25.85
N LEU A 18 -3.77 -3.96 -24.59
CA LEU A 18 -4.68 -3.64 -23.50
C LEU A 18 -4.68 -2.15 -23.15
N ILE A 19 -3.52 -1.49 -23.19
CA ILE A 19 -3.41 -0.04 -23.01
C ILE A 19 -4.10 0.69 -24.18
N GLN A 20 -3.90 0.23 -25.41
CA GLN A 20 -4.54 0.84 -26.57
C GLN A 20 -6.06 0.67 -26.52
N ALA A 21 -6.55 -0.54 -26.28
CA ALA A 21 -7.99 -0.81 -26.11
C ALA A 21 -8.63 0.05 -25.02
N ARG A 22 -7.90 0.30 -23.94
CA ARG A 22 -8.35 1.19 -22.86
C ARG A 22 -8.36 2.67 -23.28
N LYS A 23 -7.42 3.10 -24.11
CA LYS A 23 -7.42 4.46 -24.70
C LYS A 23 -8.58 4.63 -25.68
N ASP A 24 -8.80 3.64 -26.54
CA ASP A 24 -9.87 3.66 -27.54
C ASP A 24 -11.24 3.66 -26.85
N PHE A 25 -11.42 2.85 -25.81
CA PHE A 25 -12.64 2.85 -25.00
C PHE A 25 -12.87 4.21 -24.30
N LYS A 26 -11.81 4.85 -23.76
CA LYS A 26 -11.91 6.20 -23.19
C LYS A 26 -12.27 7.26 -24.23
N GLN A 27 -11.70 7.15 -25.44
CA GLN A 27 -12.04 8.05 -26.54
C GLN A 27 -13.48 7.85 -27.01
N GLU A 28 -13.94 6.62 -27.09
CA GLU A 28 -15.34 6.28 -27.42
C GLU A 28 -16.31 6.80 -26.37
N LEU A 29 -16.02 6.65 -25.07
CA LEU A 29 -16.79 7.24 -23.98
C LEU A 29 -16.83 8.77 -24.04
N SER A 30 -15.68 9.39 -24.33
CA SER A 30 -15.55 10.85 -24.46
C SER A 30 -16.31 11.41 -25.67
N SER A 31 -16.34 10.69 -26.79
CA SER A 31 -17.06 11.09 -28.00
C SER A 31 -18.59 10.88 -27.92
N LYS A 32 -19.05 9.97 -27.07
CA LYS A 32 -20.49 9.68 -26.89
C LYS A 32 -21.19 10.59 -25.89
N SER A 33 -20.47 11.45 -25.18
CA SER A 33 -21.03 12.25 -24.11
C SER A 33 -20.46 13.67 -24.06
N GLU A 34 -21.31 14.63 -24.34
CA GLU A 34 -21.10 16.04 -24.00
C GLU A 34 -21.14 16.32 -22.47
N LYS A 35 -21.36 15.29 -21.66
CA LYS A 35 -21.53 15.42 -20.21
C LYS A 35 -20.25 15.07 -19.46
N SER A 36 -19.73 16.03 -18.72
CA SER A 36 -18.75 15.83 -17.67
C SER A 36 -19.24 14.82 -16.62
N PHE A 37 -18.33 14.10 -15.95
CA PHE A 37 -18.62 13.12 -14.89
C PHE A 37 -19.35 11.82 -15.32
N ASN A 38 -19.13 11.34 -16.54
CA ASN A 38 -19.71 10.07 -16.99
C ASN A 38 -19.33 8.86 -16.14
N TRP A 39 -18.20 8.91 -15.46
CA TRP A 39 -17.72 7.88 -14.56
C TRP A 39 -18.46 7.88 -13.20
N LEU A 40 -19.14 8.99 -12.84
CA LEU A 40 -19.98 9.08 -11.66
C LEU A 40 -21.37 8.48 -11.91
N ASN A 41 -21.41 7.19 -12.15
CA ASN A 41 -22.67 6.46 -12.24
C ASN A 41 -23.33 6.29 -10.85
N GLU A 42 -24.51 5.72 -10.80
CA GLU A 42 -25.30 5.52 -9.57
C GLU A 42 -24.52 4.72 -8.51
N ASN A 43 -23.80 3.67 -8.91
CA ASN A 43 -23.00 2.85 -7.99
C ASN A 43 -21.82 3.64 -7.43
N SER A 44 -21.12 4.43 -8.26
CA SER A 44 -20.03 5.29 -7.81
C SER A 44 -20.50 6.34 -6.81
N ARG A 45 -21.68 6.93 -7.05
CA ARG A 45 -22.29 7.91 -6.14
C ARG A 45 -22.67 7.29 -4.80
N LYS A 46 -23.32 6.11 -4.81
CA LYS A 46 -23.63 5.36 -3.58
C LYS A 46 -22.38 5.00 -2.79
N PHE A 47 -21.36 4.53 -3.48
CA PHE A 47 -20.07 4.19 -2.85
C PHE A 47 -19.41 5.40 -2.19
N LEU A 48 -19.34 6.53 -2.89
CA LEU A 48 -18.76 7.76 -2.34
C LEU A 48 -19.57 8.30 -1.16
N ALA A 49 -20.89 8.27 -1.25
CA ALA A 49 -21.79 8.72 -0.18
C ALA A 49 -21.67 7.86 1.09
N ALA A 50 -21.30 6.59 0.97
CA ALA A 50 -21.25 5.64 2.09
C ALA A 50 -20.11 5.93 3.11
N GLY A 51 -19.23 6.93 2.89
CA GLY A 51 -18.19 7.27 3.87
C GLY A 51 -17.11 8.22 3.39
N TYR A 52 -17.17 8.68 2.14
CA TYR A 52 -16.12 9.52 1.56
C TYR A 52 -16.53 11.00 1.39
N LEU A 53 -17.82 11.25 1.32
CA LEU A 53 -18.38 12.61 1.24
C LEU A 53 -18.82 13.08 2.62
N GLY A 54 -18.92 14.40 2.79
CA GLY A 54 -19.61 14.98 3.94
C GLY A 54 -21.13 14.83 3.80
N GLU A 55 -21.87 14.97 4.90
CA GLU A 55 -23.32 14.94 4.90
C GLU A 55 -23.89 16.03 3.97
N GLY A 56 -24.73 15.65 3.04
CA GLY A 56 -25.34 16.56 2.06
C GLY A 56 -24.43 17.07 0.95
N VAL A 57 -23.16 16.62 0.90
CA VAL A 57 -22.19 17.06 -0.10
C VAL A 57 -22.20 16.11 -1.31
N SER A 58 -22.36 16.64 -2.51
CA SER A 58 -22.24 15.86 -3.75
C SER A 58 -20.77 15.53 -4.09
N ALA A 59 -20.56 14.54 -4.96
CA ALA A 59 -19.23 14.19 -5.41
C ALA A 59 -18.57 15.34 -6.19
N GLU A 60 -19.34 16.05 -7.00
CA GLU A 60 -18.89 17.21 -7.77
C GLU A 60 -18.46 18.36 -6.86
N GLU A 61 -19.27 18.68 -5.86
CA GLU A 61 -18.91 19.69 -4.85
C GLU A 61 -17.65 19.29 -4.08
N ARG A 62 -17.52 18.01 -3.72
CA ARG A 62 -16.33 17.52 -3.04
C ARG A 62 -15.07 17.68 -3.91
N ILE A 63 -15.16 17.39 -5.21
CA ILE A 63 -14.06 17.60 -6.16
C ILE A 63 -13.69 19.08 -6.25
N ALA A 64 -14.69 19.96 -6.36
CA ALA A 64 -14.47 21.41 -6.37
C ALA A 64 -13.76 21.89 -5.11
N ASN A 65 -14.22 21.46 -3.92
CA ASN A 65 -13.62 21.82 -2.65
C ASN A 65 -12.16 21.33 -2.52
N ILE A 66 -11.87 20.11 -2.99
CA ILE A 66 -10.50 19.58 -3.01
C ILE A 66 -9.61 20.43 -3.93
N GLY A 67 -10.09 20.77 -5.12
CA GLY A 67 -9.37 21.61 -6.08
C GLY A 67 -9.07 23.00 -5.53
N GLN A 68 -10.06 23.66 -4.95
CA GLN A 68 -9.90 24.98 -4.33
C GLN A 68 -8.88 24.96 -3.18
N ARG A 69 -9.01 23.96 -2.30
CA ARG A 69 -8.07 23.84 -1.19
C ARG A 69 -6.63 23.53 -1.65
N ALA A 70 -6.48 22.72 -2.69
CA ALA A 70 -5.18 22.46 -3.30
C ALA A 70 -4.58 23.74 -3.94
N GLU A 71 -5.40 24.54 -4.65
CA GLU A 71 -4.98 25.82 -5.21
C GLU A 71 -4.47 26.78 -4.15
N GLU A 72 -5.18 26.90 -3.01
CA GLU A 72 -4.76 27.71 -1.88
C GLU A 72 -3.42 27.25 -1.29
N ILE A 73 -3.25 25.93 -1.05
CA ILE A 73 -2.03 25.38 -0.48
C ILE A 73 -0.83 25.53 -1.42
N LEU A 74 -1.05 25.26 -2.70
CA LEU A 74 -0.01 25.33 -3.73
C LEU A 74 0.30 26.76 -4.18
N GLN A 75 -0.57 27.71 -3.85
CA GLN A 75 -0.52 29.11 -4.35
C GLN A 75 -0.42 29.17 -5.88
N MET A 76 -1.19 28.31 -6.57
CA MET A 76 -1.20 28.18 -8.03
C MET A 76 -2.56 28.59 -8.61
N PRO A 77 -2.76 29.86 -8.98
CA PRO A 77 -4.02 30.33 -9.56
C PRO A 77 -4.43 29.53 -10.79
N GLY A 78 -5.71 29.13 -10.86
CA GLY A 78 -6.26 28.33 -11.94
C GLY A 78 -6.01 26.82 -11.81
N PHE A 79 -5.40 26.36 -10.71
CA PHE A 79 -5.25 24.93 -10.45
C PHE A 79 -6.60 24.25 -10.22
N ALA A 80 -7.49 24.88 -9.47
CA ALA A 80 -8.81 24.34 -9.15
C ALA A 80 -9.64 24.03 -10.40
N ASP A 81 -9.66 24.95 -11.37
CA ASP A 81 -10.39 24.77 -12.63
C ASP A 81 -9.82 23.62 -13.46
N LYS A 82 -8.50 23.54 -13.58
CA LYS A 82 -7.83 22.44 -14.29
C LYS A 82 -8.06 21.11 -13.60
N PHE A 83 -7.95 21.08 -12.28
CA PHE A 83 -8.21 19.88 -11.47
C PHE A 83 -9.63 19.39 -11.69
N TYR A 84 -10.63 20.27 -11.56
CA TYR A 84 -12.04 19.96 -11.76
C TYR A 84 -12.31 19.45 -13.19
N TYR A 85 -11.75 20.12 -14.20
CA TYR A 85 -11.88 19.70 -15.58
C TYR A 85 -11.35 18.30 -15.81
N TYR A 86 -10.11 18.00 -15.41
CA TYR A 86 -9.52 16.68 -15.62
C TYR A 86 -10.20 15.57 -14.81
N MET A 87 -10.67 15.88 -13.61
CA MET A 87 -11.51 14.96 -12.84
C MET A 87 -12.85 14.70 -13.55
N SER A 88 -13.49 15.74 -14.07
CA SER A 88 -14.78 15.59 -14.78
C SER A 88 -14.66 14.70 -16.02
N GLN A 89 -13.51 14.73 -16.68
CA GLN A 89 -13.21 13.90 -17.86
C GLN A 89 -12.71 12.50 -17.50
N GLY A 90 -12.51 12.18 -16.22
CA GLY A 90 -12.05 10.88 -15.75
C GLY A 90 -10.60 10.54 -16.12
N TYR A 91 -9.74 11.55 -16.30
CA TYR A 91 -8.32 11.34 -16.60
C TYR A 91 -7.56 10.69 -15.46
N TYR A 92 -7.98 10.89 -14.22
CA TYR A 92 -7.42 10.29 -13.02
C TYR A 92 -8.49 10.13 -11.92
N SER A 93 -8.16 9.36 -10.90
CA SER A 93 -8.99 9.18 -9.72
C SER A 93 -8.22 9.58 -8.47
N LEU A 94 -8.93 9.89 -7.40
CA LEU A 94 -8.34 10.23 -6.11
C LEU A 94 -8.29 8.99 -5.22
N ALA A 95 -7.24 8.89 -4.40
CA ALA A 95 -7.19 7.91 -3.34
C ALA A 95 -8.26 8.19 -2.28
N SER A 96 -8.77 7.13 -1.65
CA SER A 96 -9.81 7.22 -0.61
C SER A 96 -9.53 8.26 0.47
N PRO A 97 -8.29 8.40 1.00
CA PRO A 97 -7.99 9.40 2.00
C PRO A 97 -8.11 10.85 1.51
N VAL A 98 -7.84 11.08 0.22
CA VAL A 98 -8.03 12.41 -0.38
C VAL A 98 -9.52 12.75 -0.44
N TRP A 99 -10.35 11.80 -0.88
CA TRP A 99 -11.80 11.95 -0.85
C TRP A 99 -12.31 12.26 0.56
N SER A 100 -11.87 11.49 1.55
CA SER A 100 -12.37 11.59 2.92
C SER A 100 -11.86 12.79 3.68
N ASN A 101 -10.57 13.12 3.55
CA ASN A 101 -9.87 13.95 4.53
C ASN A 101 -9.23 15.22 3.97
N PHE A 102 -8.87 15.27 2.67
CA PHE A 102 -8.12 16.42 2.14
C PHE A 102 -8.89 17.74 2.36
N GLY A 103 -8.20 18.70 2.94
CA GLY A 103 -8.78 20.03 3.25
C GLY A 103 -9.74 20.05 4.44
N LYS A 104 -9.91 18.95 5.19
CA LYS A 104 -10.66 18.89 6.45
C LYS A 104 -9.72 19.03 7.65
N GLU A 105 -10.29 19.38 8.80
CA GLU A 105 -9.52 19.54 10.06
C GLU A 105 -9.03 18.21 10.65
N ARG A 106 -9.70 17.09 10.32
CA ARG A 106 -9.38 15.77 10.87
C ARG A 106 -9.11 14.78 9.76
N GLY A 107 -8.21 13.85 10.06
CA GLY A 107 -7.76 12.80 9.18
C GLY A 107 -6.58 13.21 8.31
N LEU A 108 -5.90 12.22 7.75
CA LEU A 108 -4.77 12.42 6.85
C LEU A 108 -5.20 12.19 5.39
N PRO A 109 -4.71 12.98 4.43
CA PRO A 109 -4.98 12.77 3.01
C PRO A 109 -4.17 11.62 2.40
N ILE A 110 -3.35 10.94 3.20
CA ILE A 110 -2.56 9.77 2.87
C ILE A 110 -2.91 8.64 3.83
N SER A 111 -2.78 7.40 3.37
CA SER A 111 -3.18 6.22 4.16
C SER A 111 -2.15 5.10 4.18
N CYS A 112 -0.97 5.30 3.59
CA CYS A 112 0.05 4.27 3.52
C CYS A 112 1.35 4.82 4.10
N PHE A 113 1.84 4.16 5.13
CA PHE A 113 3.04 4.55 5.88
C PHE A 113 3.98 3.36 6.00
N GLY A 114 5.25 3.57 5.68
CA GLY A 114 6.29 2.58 5.82
C GLY A 114 7.34 3.02 6.83
N SER A 115 7.78 2.09 7.69
CA SER A 115 8.79 2.34 8.71
C SER A 115 9.95 1.35 8.58
N HIS A 116 11.17 1.81 8.81
CA HIS A 116 12.31 0.95 9.05
C HIS A 116 12.43 0.68 10.55
N ILE A 117 12.75 -0.57 10.89
CA ILE A 117 12.88 -1.01 12.28
C ILE A 117 14.32 -1.47 12.49
N ASP A 118 15.05 -0.76 13.33
CA ASP A 118 16.42 -1.11 13.67
C ASP A 118 16.46 -2.15 14.80
N ASP A 119 17.56 -2.91 14.88
CA ASP A 119 17.77 -3.99 15.86
C ASP A 119 18.14 -3.45 17.25
N ASP A 120 17.27 -2.61 17.77
CA ASP A 120 17.35 -2.00 19.10
C ASP A 120 15.96 -1.89 19.70
N ILE A 121 15.81 -2.31 20.96
CA ILE A 121 14.49 -2.35 21.63
C ILE A 121 13.88 -0.95 21.76
N GLY A 122 14.66 0.08 21.97
CA GLY A 122 14.19 1.45 22.04
C GLY A 122 13.59 1.90 20.70
N ASN A 123 14.27 1.62 19.58
CA ASN A 123 13.78 1.91 18.24
C ASN A 123 12.54 1.08 17.92
N ILE A 124 12.50 -0.21 18.26
CA ILE A 124 11.34 -1.08 18.05
C ILE A 124 10.09 -0.50 18.73
N LEU A 125 10.20 -0.14 20.01
CA LEU A 125 9.08 0.42 20.78
C LEU A 125 8.69 1.81 20.31
N TYR A 126 9.64 2.65 19.93
CA TYR A 126 9.38 3.96 19.35
C TYR A 126 8.60 3.83 18.02
N THR A 127 9.09 2.97 17.11
CA THR A 127 8.40 2.72 15.83
C THR A 127 7.02 2.11 16.03
N GLN A 128 6.84 1.22 17.01
CA GLN A 128 5.52 0.71 17.37
C GLN A 128 4.56 1.84 17.79
N SER A 129 5.05 2.80 18.56
CA SER A 129 4.24 3.97 18.97
C SER A 129 3.85 4.83 17.77
N GLU A 130 4.78 5.11 16.84
CA GLU A 130 4.48 5.86 15.60
C GLU A 130 3.43 5.14 14.75
N VAL A 131 3.59 3.83 14.54
CA VAL A 131 2.64 2.98 13.81
C VAL A 131 1.26 3.04 14.47
N GLY A 132 1.19 2.99 15.80
CA GLY A 132 -0.07 3.13 16.55
C GLY A 132 -0.75 4.47 16.30
N MET A 133 -0.01 5.57 16.31
CA MET A 133 -0.55 6.90 16.02
C MET A 133 -1.06 7.02 14.59
N MET A 134 -0.35 6.48 13.61
CA MET A 134 -0.79 6.45 12.22
C MET A 134 -2.04 5.59 12.04
N SER A 135 -2.11 4.43 12.69
CA SER A 135 -3.28 3.55 12.72
C SER A 135 -4.51 4.25 13.30
N LYS A 136 -4.35 4.97 14.41
CA LYS A 136 -5.40 5.80 15.02
C LYS A 136 -5.98 6.83 14.04
N LEU A 137 -5.16 7.38 13.15
CA LEU A 137 -5.56 8.35 12.13
C LEU A 137 -6.12 7.69 10.84
N GLY A 138 -6.25 6.36 10.83
CA GLY A 138 -6.81 5.60 9.71
C GLY A 138 -5.79 5.21 8.64
N GLY A 139 -4.49 5.32 8.93
CA GLY A 139 -3.42 4.89 8.05
C GLY A 139 -3.24 3.37 8.06
N GLY A 140 -3.01 2.78 6.88
CA GLY A 140 -2.42 1.46 6.75
C GLY A 140 -0.91 1.58 6.94
N THR A 141 -0.33 0.70 7.72
CA THR A 141 1.07 0.79 8.11
C THR A 141 1.87 -0.45 7.71
N SER A 142 3.15 -0.28 7.54
CA SER A 142 4.08 -1.37 7.24
C SER A 142 5.41 -1.16 7.95
N GLY A 143 6.16 -2.24 8.14
CA GLY A 143 7.48 -2.18 8.75
C GLY A 143 8.46 -3.14 8.09
N TYR A 144 9.67 -2.67 7.83
CA TYR A 144 10.76 -3.50 7.34
C TYR A 144 11.60 -4.03 8.50
N PHE A 145 11.61 -5.36 8.68
CA PHE A 145 12.27 -6.06 9.78
C PHE A 145 13.61 -6.68 9.39
N GLY A 146 14.07 -6.47 8.18
CA GLY A 146 15.29 -7.11 7.67
C GLY A 146 16.58 -6.76 8.41
N LYS A 147 16.56 -5.75 9.28
CA LYS A 147 17.70 -5.40 10.14
C LYS A 147 17.67 -6.13 11.50
N ILE A 148 16.51 -6.65 11.90
CA ILE A 148 16.38 -7.36 13.17
C ILE A 148 17.12 -8.68 13.07
N ARG A 149 17.94 -9.00 14.06
CA ARG A 149 18.66 -10.28 14.13
C ARG A 149 17.72 -11.47 14.21
N GLY A 150 18.14 -12.58 13.60
CA GLY A 150 17.37 -13.81 13.60
C GLY A 150 17.27 -14.45 14.98
N ARG A 151 16.30 -15.35 15.14
CA ARG A 151 16.11 -16.17 16.34
C ARG A 151 17.39 -16.95 16.67
N GLY A 152 17.75 -16.99 17.96
CA GLY A 152 18.96 -17.66 18.45
C GLY A 152 20.24 -16.86 18.28
N ALA A 153 20.21 -15.68 17.64
CA ALA A 153 21.38 -14.83 17.57
C ALA A 153 21.80 -14.34 18.96
N ALA A 154 23.10 -14.39 19.26
CA ALA A 154 23.62 -14.01 20.57
C ALA A 154 23.40 -12.53 20.89
N ILE A 155 22.90 -12.26 22.09
CA ILE A 155 22.81 -10.91 22.65
C ILE A 155 23.98 -10.75 23.62
N LYS A 156 24.76 -9.68 23.42
CA LYS A 156 25.94 -9.40 24.26
C LYS A 156 25.58 -9.44 25.75
N ASN A 157 26.14 -10.43 26.47
CA ASN A 157 25.93 -10.65 27.91
C ASN A 157 24.46 -10.92 28.33
N ASN A 158 23.58 -11.35 27.46
CA ASN A 158 22.15 -11.45 27.77
C ASN A 158 21.40 -12.59 27.04
N GLY A 159 22.07 -13.68 26.70
CA GLY A 159 21.42 -14.83 26.06
C GLY A 159 21.22 -14.69 24.58
N GLU A 160 20.05 -15.12 24.08
CA GLU A 160 19.73 -15.23 22.65
C GLU A 160 18.50 -14.40 22.26
N ALA A 161 18.46 -13.94 21.01
CA ALA A 161 17.36 -13.18 20.46
C ALA A 161 16.13 -14.06 20.16
N SER A 162 14.95 -13.48 20.36
CA SER A 162 13.69 -14.15 20.05
C SER A 162 13.35 -14.14 18.56
N GLY A 163 14.08 -13.37 17.74
CA GLY A 163 13.89 -13.26 16.30
C GLY A 163 12.89 -12.20 15.86
N ALA A 164 12.93 -11.90 14.56
CA ALA A 164 12.12 -10.85 13.94
C ALA A 164 10.62 -11.17 14.02
N VAL A 165 10.22 -12.41 13.75
CA VAL A 165 8.81 -12.83 13.74
C VAL A 165 8.17 -12.68 15.12
N HIS A 166 8.91 -13.01 16.18
CA HIS A 166 8.41 -12.83 17.54
C HIS A 166 8.13 -11.35 17.87
N ILE A 167 8.99 -10.45 17.42
CA ILE A 167 8.83 -8.99 17.59
C ILE A 167 7.60 -8.46 16.83
N MET A 168 7.25 -9.04 15.67
CA MET A 168 6.07 -8.64 14.90
C MET A 168 4.77 -8.78 15.70
N ARG A 169 4.70 -9.65 16.70
CA ARG A 169 3.54 -9.78 17.59
C ARG A 169 3.22 -8.51 18.37
N LEU A 170 4.22 -7.68 18.69
CA LEU A 170 4.00 -6.37 19.31
C LEU A 170 3.19 -5.45 18.40
N PHE A 171 3.49 -5.47 17.12
CA PHE A 171 2.80 -4.66 16.12
C PHE A 171 1.39 -5.19 15.84
N GLU A 172 1.21 -6.51 15.73
CA GLU A 172 -0.11 -7.12 15.57
C GLU A 172 -1.05 -6.74 16.72
N SER A 173 -0.62 -6.99 17.95
CA SER A 173 -1.42 -6.67 19.14
C SER A 173 -1.76 -5.17 19.23
N MET A 174 -0.81 -4.32 18.86
CA MET A 174 -1.02 -2.88 18.88
C MET A 174 -2.05 -2.43 17.83
N VAL A 175 -1.96 -2.88 16.57
CA VAL A 175 -2.91 -2.46 15.53
C VAL A 175 -4.29 -3.09 15.69
N ASP A 176 -4.40 -4.21 16.37
CA ASP A 176 -5.69 -4.78 16.75
C ASP A 176 -6.42 -3.88 17.76
N VAL A 177 -5.71 -3.37 18.74
CA VAL A 177 -6.26 -2.47 19.78
C VAL A 177 -6.43 -1.04 19.25
N VAL A 178 -5.45 -0.53 18.50
CA VAL A 178 -5.43 0.87 18.04
C VAL A 178 -5.95 0.97 16.61
N SER A 179 -7.21 1.33 16.47
CA SER A 179 -7.87 1.54 15.19
C SER A 179 -8.61 2.89 15.14
N GLN A 180 -9.01 3.32 13.94
CA GLN A 180 -9.85 4.52 13.77
C GLN A 180 -11.32 4.20 14.10
N GLY A 181 -11.59 3.84 15.36
CA GLY A 181 -12.95 3.50 15.82
C GLY A 181 -13.60 2.41 14.94
N SER A 182 -14.91 2.53 14.70
CA SER A 182 -15.66 1.59 13.86
C SER A 182 -15.44 1.78 12.34
N VAL A 183 -14.71 2.81 11.92
CA VAL A 183 -14.59 3.22 10.51
C VAL A 183 -13.50 2.45 9.77
N ARG A 184 -12.34 2.24 10.40
CA ARG A 184 -11.22 1.49 9.81
C ARG A 184 -10.48 0.69 10.88
N ARG A 185 -10.37 -0.63 10.68
CA ARG A 185 -9.47 -1.48 11.47
C ARG A 185 -8.02 -1.10 11.20
N GLY A 186 -7.19 -1.13 12.25
CA GLY A 186 -5.75 -1.03 12.12
C GLY A 186 -5.21 -2.19 11.26
N ARG A 187 -4.27 -1.87 10.38
CA ARG A 187 -3.59 -2.87 9.54
C ARG A 187 -2.10 -2.58 9.53
N PHE A 188 -1.33 -3.65 9.67
CA PHE A 188 0.12 -3.61 9.62
C PHE A 188 0.64 -4.72 8.72
N SER A 189 1.58 -4.38 7.83
CA SER A 189 2.22 -5.34 6.92
C SER A 189 3.72 -5.40 7.22
N PRO A 190 4.21 -6.46 7.88
CA PRO A 190 5.65 -6.66 8.04
C PRO A 190 6.30 -7.12 6.73
N TYR A 191 7.51 -6.64 6.50
CA TYR A 191 8.37 -7.06 5.38
C TYR A 191 9.67 -7.66 5.91
N LEU A 192 10.06 -8.80 5.34
CA LEU A 192 11.30 -9.50 5.67
C LEU A 192 12.01 -9.96 4.39
N PRO A 193 13.36 -9.84 4.32
CA PRO A 193 14.12 -10.43 3.20
C PRO A 193 13.96 -11.94 3.15
N ILE A 194 13.91 -12.48 1.93
CA ILE A 194 13.77 -13.92 1.71
C ILE A 194 14.97 -14.72 2.23
N ASP A 195 16.14 -14.09 2.31
CA ASP A 195 17.40 -14.66 2.84
C ASP A 195 17.62 -14.39 4.32
N HIS A 196 16.63 -13.81 5.01
CA HIS A 196 16.70 -13.60 6.45
C HIS A 196 16.66 -14.96 7.19
N PRO A 197 17.43 -15.13 8.31
CA PRO A 197 17.39 -16.39 9.09
C PRO A 197 16.00 -16.85 9.51
N ASP A 198 15.10 -15.92 9.79
CA ASP A 198 13.72 -16.21 10.20
C ASP A 198 12.72 -16.30 9.00
N ALA A 199 13.19 -16.31 7.76
CA ALA A 199 12.31 -16.27 6.59
C ALA A 199 11.31 -17.44 6.55
N MET A 200 11.72 -18.63 6.97
CA MET A 200 10.84 -19.81 7.02
C MET A 200 9.72 -19.64 8.05
N GLU A 201 10.04 -19.17 9.25
CA GLU A 201 9.04 -18.86 10.30
C GLU A 201 8.11 -17.72 9.83
N PHE A 202 8.65 -16.76 9.10
CA PHE A 202 7.89 -15.63 8.54
C PHE A 202 6.87 -16.06 7.50
N LEU A 203 7.21 -17.00 6.63
CA LEU A 203 6.29 -17.52 5.60
C LEU A 203 5.10 -18.29 6.19
N GLU A 204 5.19 -18.74 7.43
CA GLU A 204 4.12 -19.44 8.14
C GLU A 204 3.11 -18.50 8.83
N ILE A 205 3.33 -17.18 8.80
CA ILE A 205 2.38 -16.20 9.35
C ILE A 205 1.01 -16.36 8.66
N GLY A 206 -0.05 -16.41 9.46
CA GLY A 206 -1.42 -16.59 8.97
C GLY A 206 -1.80 -18.05 8.71
N SER A 207 -0.88 -19.01 8.81
CA SER A 207 -1.21 -20.42 8.73
C SER A 207 -1.96 -20.92 9.97
N GLU A 208 -2.66 -22.04 9.84
CA GLU A 208 -3.41 -22.64 10.96
C GLU A 208 -2.49 -22.95 12.14
N GLY A 209 -2.84 -22.47 13.32
CA GLY A 209 -2.07 -22.65 14.56
C GLY A 209 -0.91 -21.65 14.76
N ASN A 210 -0.60 -20.79 13.80
CA ASN A 210 0.38 -19.73 13.99
C ASN A 210 -0.17 -18.67 14.97
N PRO A 211 0.64 -18.16 15.91
CA PRO A 211 0.19 -17.14 16.85
C PRO A 211 -0.07 -15.76 16.19
N ILE A 212 0.41 -15.54 14.97
CA ILE A 212 0.20 -14.33 14.17
C ILE A 212 -0.79 -14.65 13.05
N GLN A 213 -1.99 -14.08 13.11
CA GLN A 213 -3.09 -14.37 12.18
C GLN A 213 -3.53 -13.15 11.35
N GLU A 214 -3.38 -11.93 11.87
CA GLU A 214 -3.99 -10.73 11.31
C GLU A 214 -3.01 -9.88 10.49
N LEU A 215 -1.73 -10.27 10.39
CA LEU A 215 -0.73 -9.57 9.61
C LEU A 215 -0.70 -10.05 8.16
N THR A 216 -0.76 -9.10 7.23
CA THR A 216 -0.51 -9.36 5.80
C THR A 216 0.97 -9.10 5.53
N HIS A 217 1.75 -10.15 5.39
CA HIS A 217 3.21 -10.07 5.26
C HIS A 217 3.69 -9.98 3.81
N GLY A 218 4.86 -9.39 3.61
CA GLY A 218 5.52 -9.27 2.31
C GLY A 218 6.98 -9.72 2.38
N VAL A 219 7.42 -10.42 1.34
CA VAL A 219 8.82 -10.85 1.20
C VAL A 219 9.56 -9.89 0.29
N THR A 220 10.72 -9.39 0.73
CA THR A 220 11.61 -8.61 -0.14
C THR A 220 12.67 -9.50 -0.76
N VAL A 221 12.92 -9.28 -2.05
CA VAL A 221 13.85 -10.08 -2.86
C VAL A 221 14.76 -9.13 -3.62
N THR A 222 16.07 -9.37 -3.62
CA THR A 222 17.03 -8.62 -4.44
C THR A 222 17.09 -9.17 -5.87
N ASP A 223 17.52 -8.35 -6.82
CA ASP A 223 17.69 -8.75 -8.21
C ASP A 223 18.71 -9.91 -8.34
N ASP A 224 19.81 -9.85 -7.60
CA ASP A 224 20.83 -10.90 -7.58
C ASP A 224 20.29 -12.23 -7.03
N TRP A 225 19.49 -12.19 -5.99
CA TRP A 225 18.83 -13.37 -5.43
C TRP A 225 17.88 -13.99 -6.47
N MET A 226 17.05 -13.16 -7.09
CA MET A 226 16.11 -13.60 -8.11
C MET A 226 16.82 -14.16 -9.33
N GLN A 227 17.89 -13.52 -9.79
CA GLN A 227 18.69 -14.01 -10.93
C GLN A 227 19.31 -15.38 -10.63
N SER A 228 19.89 -15.55 -9.43
CA SER A 228 20.45 -16.85 -9.02
C SER A 228 19.39 -17.95 -8.99
N MET A 229 18.18 -17.64 -8.53
CA MET A 229 17.04 -18.57 -8.54
C MET A 229 16.65 -18.96 -9.98
N ILE A 230 16.60 -17.99 -10.91
CA ILE A 230 16.31 -18.21 -12.33
C ILE A 230 17.41 -19.06 -12.98
N ASP A 231 18.67 -18.82 -12.65
CA ASP A 231 19.84 -19.52 -13.17
C ASP A 231 19.94 -20.98 -12.67
N GLY A 232 19.12 -21.35 -11.69
CA GLY A 232 18.93 -22.77 -11.35
C GLY A 232 19.36 -23.19 -9.95
N ASP A 233 19.61 -22.23 -9.06
CA ASP A 233 19.91 -22.51 -7.65
C ASP A 233 18.77 -23.34 -7.01
N PRO A 234 19.00 -24.58 -6.59
CA PRO A 234 17.95 -25.48 -6.12
C PRO A 234 17.38 -25.06 -4.77
N GLU A 235 18.18 -24.46 -3.90
CA GLU A 235 17.75 -24.02 -2.57
C GLU A 235 16.80 -22.81 -2.71
N LYS A 236 17.17 -21.86 -3.56
CA LYS A 236 16.35 -20.68 -3.85
C LYS A 236 15.05 -21.01 -4.55
N ARG A 237 15.09 -21.99 -5.48
CA ARG A 237 13.86 -22.49 -6.13
C ARG A 237 12.91 -23.15 -5.13
N THR A 238 13.45 -23.95 -4.21
CA THR A 238 12.67 -24.59 -3.15
C THR A 238 12.05 -23.56 -2.21
N LEU A 239 12.81 -22.53 -1.82
CA LEU A 239 12.33 -21.45 -0.98
C LEU A 239 11.27 -20.60 -1.69
N TRP A 240 11.52 -20.26 -2.98
CA TRP A 240 10.56 -19.50 -3.79
C TRP A 240 9.22 -20.23 -3.97
N ALA A 241 9.24 -21.55 -4.11
CA ALA A 241 8.03 -22.36 -4.20
C ALA A 241 7.15 -22.30 -2.93
N LYS A 242 7.72 -21.89 -1.79
CA LYS A 242 6.95 -21.68 -0.55
C LYS A 242 6.35 -20.27 -0.44
N VAL A 243 6.85 -19.32 -1.23
CA VAL A 243 6.32 -17.95 -1.33
C VAL A 243 5.07 -17.91 -2.21
N LEU A 244 4.99 -18.80 -3.20
CA LEU A 244 3.87 -18.94 -4.15
C LEU A 244 2.74 -19.79 -3.59
#